data_52456cd63972f63df4b6bd4075f74f2f
#
_entry.id   52456cd63972f63df4b6bd4075f74f2f
#
_cell.length_a   1.000
_cell.length_b   1.000
_cell.length_c   1.000
_cell.angle_alpha   90.00
_cell.angle_beta   90.00
_cell.angle_gamma   90.00
#
_symmetry.space_group_name_H-M   'P 1'
#
loop_
_entity.id
_entity.type
_entity.pdbx_description
1 polymer ?
#
loop_
_entity_poly.entity_id
_entity_poly.type
_entity_poly.pdbx_seq_one_letter_code
_entity_poly.pdbx_strand_id
1 'polypeptide(L)' 'MSSYEVTFFTPYPFAVGQKIRITAGKRAGDWEVVAVGERKITLRCPVSGREFEWDRFCYLMEEKKDVIWPAVE' A
#
# COMPACT_ATOMS: atom_id res chain seq x y z
N MET A 1 11.88 -1.79 -29.02
CA MET A 1 10.95 -1.63 -27.91
C MET A 1 9.66 -1.07 -28.38
N SER A 2 8.60 -1.47 -27.77
CA SER A 2 7.25 -1.12 -28.18
C SER A 2 6.58 -0.23 -27.14
N SER A 3 5.59 0.52 -27.59
CA SER A 3 4.75 1.29 -26.68
C SER A 3 3.53 0.48 -26.30
N TYR A 4 3.21 0.49 -25.03
CA TYR A 4 2.10 -0.29 -24.48
C TYR A 4 1.34 0.55 -23.46
N GLU A 5 0.15 0.10 -23.14
CA GLU A 5 -0.51 0.53 -21.92
C GLU A 5 0.11 -0.23 -20.75
N VAL A 6 0.64 0.50 -19.78
CA VAL A 6 1.36 -0.09 -18.65
C VAL A 6 0.70 0.33 -17.35
N THR A 7 0.47 -0.62 -16.47
CA THR A 7 -0.06 -0.37 -15.13
C THR A 7 1.09 -0.16 -14.17
N PHE A 8 1.11 0.99 -13.51
CA PHE A 8 2.14 1.35 -12.55
C PHE A 8 1.61 1.11 -11.13
N PHE A 9 2.40 0.42 -10.32
CA PHE A 9 2.09 0.21 -8.91
C PHE A 9 3.10 0.95 -8.07
N THR A 10 2.61 1.80 -7.19
CA THR A 10 3.45 2.58 -6.29
C THR A 10 3.01 2.30 -4.86
N PRO A 11 3.93 2.08 -3.91
CA PRO A 11 3.53 1.86 -2.53
C PRO A 11 2.67 3.00 -2.01
N TYR A 12 1.58 2.65 -1.34
CA TYR A 12 0.68 3.65 -0.75
C TYR A 12 1.43 4.43 0.34
N PRO A 13 1.40 5.76 0.33
CA PRO A 13 2.12 6.57 1.30
C PRO A 13 1.35 6.69 2.61
N PHE A 14 1.43 5.68 3.47
CA PHE A 14 0.82 5.72 4.80
C PHE A 14 1.41 6.85 5.64
N ALA A 15 0.58 7.45 6.49
CA ALA A 15 1.01 8.48 7.44
C ALA A 15 0.67 8.02 8.85
N VAL A 16 1.58 8.28 9.79
CA VAL A 16 1.33 7.98 11.21
C VAL A 16 0.12 8.77 11.69
N GLY A 17 -0.77 8.09 12.40
CA GLY A 17 -2.02 8.66 12.88
C GLY A 17 -3.19 8.48 11.92
N GLN A 18 -2.94 7.97 10.73
CA GLN A 18 -4.00 7.75 9.75
C GLN A 18 -4.92 6.62 10.21
N LYS A 19 -6.22 6.82 10.05
CA LYS A 19 -7.22 5.79 10.35
C LYS A 19 -7.65 5.17 9.03
N ILE A 20 -7.60 3.84 8.97
CA ILE A 20 -7.92 3.11 7.75
C ILE A 20 -8.92 2.01 8.04
N ARG A 21 -9.67 1.63 7.02
CA ARG A 21 -10.54 0.46 7.04
C ARG A 21 -10.18 -0.45 5.88
N ILE A 22 -9.86 -1.69 6.20
CA ILE A 22 -9.62 -2.71 5.20
C ILE A 22 -10.91 -3.52 5.07
N THR A 23 -11.47 -3.56 3.87
CA THR A 23 -12.83 -4.07 3.68
C THR A 23 -12.90 -5.56 3.43
N ALA A 24 -11.77 -6.21 3.12
CA ALA A 24 -11.76 -7.62 2.80
C ALA A 24 -10.41 -8.24 3.09
N GLY A 25 -10.38 -9.58 3.18
CA GLY A 25 -9.17 -10.34 3.40
C GLY A 25 -8.86 -10.58 4.86
N LYS A 26 -7.70 -11.17 5.12
CA LYS A 26 -7.29 -11.53 6.49
C LYS A 26 -7.05 -10.33 7.38
N ARG A 27 -6.79 -9.17 6.77
CA ARG A 27 -6.52 -7.93 7.51
C ARG A 27 -7.73 -7.03 7.60
N ALA A 28 -8.92 -7.55 7.26
CA ALA A 28 -10.16 -6.76 7.30
C ALA A 28 -10.40 -6.18 8.69
N GLY A 29 -10.86 -4.95 8.72
CA GLY A 29 -11.18 -4.25 9.97
C GLY A 29 -10.66 -2.81 9.96
N ASP A 30 -10.83 -2.16 11.10
CA ASP A 30 -10.40 -0.79 11.32
C ASP A 30 -9.03 -0.80 12.00
N TRP A 31 -8.14 0.06 11.51
CA TRP A 31 -6.78 0.13 11.99
C TRP A 31 -6.30 1.57 12.07
N GLU A 32 -5.41 1.83 13.01
CA GLU A 32 -4.68 3.09 13.07
C GLU A 32 -3.23 2.85 12.74
N VAL A 33 -2.66 3.67 11.87
CA VAL A 33 -1.25 3.59 11.51
C VAL A 33 -0.44 4.22 12.64
N VAL A 34 0.40 3.44 13.30
CA VAL A 34 1.22 3.94 14.43
C VAL A 34 2.70 4.06 14.10
N ALA A 35 3.17 3.35 13.08
CA ALA A 35 4.56 3.48 12.61
C ALA A 35 4.63 3.13 11.13
N VAL A 36 5.50 3.84 10.40
CA VAL A 36 5.73 3.62 8.97
C VAL A 36 7.21 3.47 8.73
N GLY A 37 7.62 2.32 8.22
CA GLY A 37 8.99 2.06 7.80
C GLY A 37 9.08 1.91 6.28
N GLU A 38 10.28 1.68 5.78
CA GLU A 38 10.47 1.51 4.34
C GLU A 38 9.73 0.29 3.80
N ARG A 39 9.73 -0.80 4.54
CA ARG A 39 9.17 -2.07 4.09
C ARG A 39 7.98 -2.53 4.91
N LYS A 40 7.83 -1.99 6.12
CA LYS A 40 6.80 -2.45 7.05
C LYS A 40 6.03 -1.29 7.62
N ILE A 41 4.80 -1.58 8.00
CA ILE A 41 3.97 -0.64 8.74
C ILE A 41 3.46 -1.34 9.99
N THR A 42 3.24 -0.55 11.04
CA THR A 42 2.65 -1.05 12.27
C THR A 42 1.25 -0.46 12.40
N LEU A 43 0.28 -1.34 12.56
CA LEU A 43 -1.12 -0.98 12.70
C LEU A 43 -1.62 -1.39 14.07
N ARG A 44 -2.45 -0.54 14.65
CA ARG A 44 -3.09 -0.80 15.95
C ARG A 44 -4.58 -0.99 15.76
N CYS A 45 -5.13 -2.06 16.37
CA CYS A 45 -6.56 -2.24 16.44
C CYS A 45 -7.15 -1.25 17.47
N PRO A 46 -8.09 -0.39 17.10
CA PRO A 46 -8.62 0.62 18.02
C PRO A 46 -9.48 0.02 19.14
N VAL A 47 -9.96 -1.20 18.96
CA VAL A 47 -10.79 -1.87 19.96
C VAL A 47 -9.95 -2.62 20.98
N SER A 48 -9.02 -3.46 20.52
CA SER A 48 -8.22 -4.31 21.41
C SER A 48 -6.91 -3.66 21.85
N GLY A 49 -6.45 -2.64 21.13
CA GLY A 49 -5.16 -2.01 21.36
C GLY A 49 -3.98 -2.83 20.86
N ARG A 50 -4.24 -3.98 20.25
CA ARG A 50 -3.17 -4.83 19.73
C ARG A 50 -2.51 -4.20 18.53
N GLU A 51 -1.18 -4.35 18.46
CA GLU A 51 -0.39 -3.85 17.35
C GLU A 51 0.17 -5.00 16.54
N PHE A 52 0.18 -4.82 15.22
CA PHE A 52 0.74 -5.80 14.29
C PHE A 52 1.67 -5.08 13.34
N GLU A 53 2.81 -5.68 13.07
CA GLU A 53 3.74 -5.19 12.06
C GLU A 53 3.62 -6.07 10.84
N TRP A 54 3.32 -5.45 9.70
CA TRP A 54 3.16 -6.16 8.43
C TRP A 54 4.02 -5.52 7.35
N ASP A 55 4.36 -6.30 6.35
CA ASP A 55 4.93 -5.74 5.13
C ASP A 55 3.93 -4.77 4.50
N ARG A 56 4.44 -3.75 3.85
CA ARG A 56 3.56 -2.79 3.17
C ARG A 56 2.80 -3.53 2.07
N PHE A 57 1.48 -3.41 2.09
CA PHE A 57 0.60 -4.24 1.29
C PHE A 57 -0.36 -3.45 0.40
N CYS A 58 -0.38 -2.14 0.50
CA CYS A 58 -1.25 -1.30 -0.32
C CYS A 58 -0.44 -0.56 -1.36
N TYR A 59 -1.00 -0.46 -2.56
CA TYR A 59 -0.37 0.22 -3.68
C TYR A 59 -1.35 1.15 -4.34
N LEU A 60 -0.84 2.29 -4.80
CA LEU A 60 -1.56 3.14 -5.75
C LEU A 60 -1.35 2.55 -7.13
N MET A 61 -2.41 2.57 -7.93
CA MET A 61 -2.38 2.03 -9.28
C MET A 61 -2.68 3.14 -10.26
N GLU A 62 -1.89 3.24 -11.31
CA GLU A 62 -2.11 4.20 -12.39
C GLU A 62 -1.86 3.52 -13.73
N GLU A 63 -2.76 3.71 -14.68
CA GLU A 63 -2.58 3.19 -16.03
C GLU A 63 -2.13 4.33 -16.93
N LYS A 64 -1.04 4.10 -17.65
CA LYS A 64 -0.50 5.07 -18.63
C LYS A 64 -0.41 4.42 -19.99
N LYS A 65 -0.74 5.21 -21.02
CA LYS A 65 -0.68 4.75 -22.40
C LYS A 65 0.61 5.22 -23.06
N ASP A 66 0.99 4.51 -24.12
CA ASP A 66 2.17 4.85 -24.94
C ASP A 66 3.45 4.92 -24.12
N VAL A 67 3.60 3.97 -23.21
CA VAL A 67 4.80 3.84 -22.37
C VAL A 67 5.74 2.84 -23.04
N ILE A 68 7.01 3.20 -23.12
CA ILE A 68 8.04 2.27 -23.60
C ILE A 68 8.19 1.14 -22.60
N TRP A 69 7.94 -0.06 -23.04
CA TRP A 69 7.99 -1.24 -22.18
C TRP A 69 8.64 -2.41 -22.89
N PRO A 70 9.50 -3.17 -22.23
CA PRO A 70 10.01 -2.93 -20.88
C PRO A 70 10.90 -1.69 -20.81
N ALA A 71 11.02 -1.12 -19.60
CA ALA A 71 11.90 0.00 -19.40
C ALA A 71 13.35 -0.41 -19.67
N VAL A 72 14.11 0.46 -20.28
CA VAL A 72 15.51 0.18 -20.59
C VAL A 72 16.36 0.73 -19.46
N GLU A 73 17.21 -0.13 -18.95
CA GLU A 73 18.18 0.23 -17.93
C GLU A 73 19.50 0.57 -18.56
#